data_8ee34f3932f739183a1221f1f3f84473
#
_entry.id   8ee34f3932f739183a1221f1f3f84473
#
_cell.length_a   1.000
_cell.length_b   1.000
_cell.length_c   1.000
_cell.angle_alpha   90.00
_cell.angle_beta   90.00
_cell.angle_gamma   90.00
#
_symmetry.space_group_name_H-M   'P 1'
#
loop_
_entity.id
_entity.type
_entity.pdbx_description
1 polymer ?
#
loop_
_entity_poly.entity_id
_entity_poly.type
_entity_poly.pdbx_seq_one_letter_code
_entity_poly.pdbx_strand_id
1 'polypeptide(L)'
;RLRYLVMKAMDKLFKEVDILIGPFDTGPMLVASNFTGHPCLHLRAGFEYLTTRGTTSFGSITSGITNLKSEEVVKQNKFKVPNGISLWGGLFQEEKILNFGMALENALDVYKERPSLPIELC
;
A
#
# COMPACT_ATOMS: atom_id res chain seq x y z
N ARG A 1 12.55 6.38 25.33
CA ARG A 1 12.03 5.20 26.06
C ARG A 1 10.87 4.51 25.33
N LEU A 2 9.87 5.25 24.87
CA LEU A 2 8.73 4.68 24.12
C LEU A 2 9.16 3.98 22.83
N ARG A 3 10.04 4.62 22.02
CA ARG A 3 10.60 4.03 20.79
C ARG A 3 11.20 2.64 21.03
N TYR A 4 11.95 2.48 22.10
CA TYR A 4 12.57 1.20 22.44
C TYR A 4 11.52 0.11 22.73
N LEU A 5 10.43 0.46 23.41
CA LEU A 5 9.35 -0.50 23.70
C LEU A 5 8.65 -0.94 22.39
N VAL A 6 8.39 0.00 21.49
CA VAL A 6 7.81 -0.31 20.17
C VAL A 6 8.77 -1.17 19.34
N MET A 7 10.08 -0.85 19.34
CA MET A 7 11.08 -1.67 18.64
C MET A 7 11.11 -3.11 19.17
N LYS A 8 11.02 -3.31 20.50
CA LYS A 8 10.95 -4.65 21.08
C LYS A 8 9.70 -5.43 20.68
N ALA A 9 8.57 -4.74 20.60
CA ALA A 9 7.32 -5.36 20.15
C ALA A 9 7.40 -5.78 18.69
N MET A 10 7.96 -4.92 17.83
CA MET A 10 8.20 -5.22 16.42
C MET A 10 9.21 -6.36 16.23
N ASP A 11 10.32 -6.38 17.02
CA ASP A 11 11.27 -7.46 16.99
C ASP A 11 10.64 -8.81 17.36
N LYS A 12 9.76 -8.82 18.35
CA LYS A 12 9.01 -10.03 18.70
C LYS A 12 8.11 -10.48 17.54
N LEU A 13 7.40 -9.57 16.91
CA LEU A 13 6.54 -9.86 15.77
C LEU A 13 7.33 -10.47 14.60
N PHE A 14 8.45 -9.86 14.22
CA PHE A 14 9.30 -10.34 13.11
C PHE A 14 10.16 -11.58 13.44
N LYS A 15 10.00 -12.14 14.63
CA LYS A 15 10.46 -13.52 14.94
C LYS A 15 9.41 -14.57 14.60
N GLU A 16 8.14 -14.17 14.50
CA GLU A 16 7.02 -15.06 14.20
C GLU A 16 6.65 -15.02 12.72
N VAL A 17 6.93 -13.89 12.03
CA VAL A 17 6.63 -13.69 10.61
C VAL A 17 7.82 -13.09 9.88
N ASP A 18 8.00 -13.46 8.63
CA ASP A 18 9.09 -12.93 7.80
C ASP A 18 8.77 -11.54 7.24
N ILE A 19 7.52 -11.34 6.80
CA ILE A 19 7.04 -10.12 6.17
C ILE A 19 5.60 -9.90 6.60
N LEU A 20 5.26 -8.65 6.93
CA LEU A 20 3.89 -8.20 7.09
C LEU A 20 3.41 -7.58 5.78
N ILE A 21 2.20 -7.96 5.37
CA ILE A 21 1.54 -7.38 4.20
C ILE A 21 0.30 -6.64 4.68
N GLY A 22 0.11 -5.43 4.20
CA GLY A 22 -1.07 -4.63 4.48
C GLY A 22 -1.49 -3.81 3.27
N PRO A 23 -2.66 -3.17 3.34
CA PRO A 23 -3.08 -2.25 2.29
C PRO A 23 -2.09 -1.08 2.19
N PHE A 24 -2.05 -0.46 1.01
CA PHE A 24 -1.33 0.81 0.83
C PHE A 24 -2.04 1.89 1.62
N ASP A 25 -1.64 2.02 2.87
CA ASP A 25 -2.32 2.85 3.85
C ASP A 25 -1.31 3.67 4.66
N THR A 26 -1.75 4.83 5.08
CA THR A 26 -1.07 5.73 6.00
C THR A 26 -1.41 5.43 7.47
N GLY A 27 -1.81 4.20 7.74
CA GLY A 27 -2.27 3.76 9.05
C GLY A 27 -1.18 3.59 10.11
N PRO A 28 -1.54 2.97 11.25
CA PRO A 28 -0.63 2.81 12.39
C PRO A 28 0.70 2.14 12.07
N MET A 29 0.74 1.21 11.10
CA MET A 29 1.97 0.52 10.71
C MET A 29 2.97 1.46 10.04
N LEU A 30 2.52 2.41 9.22
CA LEU A 30 3.40 3.42 8.63
C LEU A 30 4.03 4.30 9.72
N VAL A 31 3.22 4.71 10.69
CA VAL A 31 3.72 5.49 11.84
C VAL A 31 4.72 4.68 12.66
N ALA A 32 4.39 3.42 12.97
CA ALA A 32 5.26 2.55 13.74
C ALA A 32 6.60 2.29 13.03
N SER A 33 6.59 1.97 11.73
CA SER A 33 7.79 1.71 10.95
C SER A 33 8.70 2.94 10.85
N ASN A 34 8.13 4.13 10.59
CA ASN A 34 8.88 5.38 10.57
C ASN A 34 9.47 5.71 11.94
N PHE A 35 8.74 5.44 13.01
CA PHE A 35 9.20 5.70 14.38
C PHE A 35 10.31 4.75 14.81
N THR A 36 10.27 3.50 14.36
CA THR A 36 11.21 2.46 14.77
C THR A 36 12.35 2.23 13.77
N GLY A 37 12.19 2.67 12.53
CA GLY A 37 13.15 2.48 11.44
C GLY A 37 13.03 1.13 10.72
N HIS A 38 11.87 0.45 10.84
CA HIS A 38 11.63 -0.78 10.08
C HIS A 38 11.43 -0.46 8.59
N PRO A 39 12.03 -1.26 7.70
CA PRO A 39 11.90 -1.04 6.27
C PRO A 39 10.48 -1.32 5.79
N CYS A 40 10.04 -0.52 4.83
CA CYS A 40 8.75 -0.66 4.17
C CYS A 40 8.92 -0.53 2.66
N LEU A 41 8.29 -1.43 1.91
CA LEU A 41 8.21 -1.40 0.45
C LEU A 41 6.76 -1.27 0.03
N HIS A 42 6.49 -0.30 -0.86
CA HIS A 42 5.16 -0.13 -1.45
C HIS A 42 5.16 -0.62 -2.89
N LEU A 43 4.20 -1.46 -3.21
CA LEU A 43 4.01 -2.03 -4.56
C LEU A 43 2.62 -1.73 -5.07
N ARG A 44 2.53 -1.47 -6.38
CA ARG A 44 1.23 -1.43 -7.05
C ARG A 44 0.72 -2.85 -7.22
N ALA A 45 -0.44 -3.15 -6.65
CA ALA A 45 -1.04 -4.48 -6.66
C ALA A 45 -2.23 -4.62 -7.62
N GLY A 46 -2.76 -3.51 -8.12
CA GLY A 46 -3.91 -3.51 -9.01
C GLY A 46 -4.44 -2.12 -9.30
N PHE A 47 -5.68 -2.08 -9.75
CA PHE A 47 -6.40 -0.84 -10.03
C PHE A 47 -7.81 -0.93 -9.47
N GLU A 48 -8.31 0.20 -9.05
CA GLU A 48 -9.68 0.40 -8.62
C GLU A 48 -10.35 1.47 -9.50
N TYR A 49 -11.65 1.34 -9.73
CA TYR A 49 -12.42 2.33 -10.48
C TYR A 49 -13.24 3.18 -9.53
N LEU A 50 -12.86 4.44 -9.38
CA LEU A 50 -13.50 5.40 -8.49
C LEU A 50 -14.20 6.50 -9.26
N THR A 51 -15.27 7.03 -8.70
CA THR A 51 -16.03 8.16 -9.27
C THR A 51 -15.28 9.49 -9.18
N THR A 52 -14.30 9.59 -8.28
CA THR A 52 -13.43 10.74 -8.11
C THR A 52 -11.99 10.29 -8.10
N ARG A 53 -11.08 11.16 -8.51
CA ARG A 53 -9.65 10.94 -8.26
C ARG A 53 -9.47 10.84 -6.75
N GLY A 54 -8.89 9.74 -6.27
CA GLY A 54 -8.68 9.52 -4.85
C GLY A 54 -7.95 10.71 -4.24
N THR A 55 -8.65 11.44 -3.42
CA THR A 55 -7.99 12.37 -2.52
C THR A 55 -7.41 11.54 -1.39
N THR A 56 -6.11 11.50 -1.28
CA THR A 56 -5.41 11.01 -0.08
C THR A 56 -5.72 11.95 1.08
N SER A 57 -6.94 11.89 1.58
CA SER A 57 -7.27 12.54 2.82
C SER A 57 -6.75 11.63 3.94
N PHE A 58 -5.76 12.12 4.62
CA PHE A 58 -5.22 11.58 5.86
C PHE A 58 -6.40 11.39 6.85
N GLY A 59 -6.92 10.19 6.94
CA GLY A 59 -8.02 9.86 7.88
C GLY A 59 -9.25 9.17 7.30
N SER A 60 -9.34 8.92 6.01
CA SER A 60 -10.52 8.30 5.41
C SER A 60 -10.32 6.82 5.08
N ILE A 61 -9.95 6.03 6.06
CA ILE A 61 -9.97 4.54 5.93
C ILE A 61 -11.41 4.03 5.85
N THR A 62 -12.39 4.81 6.34
CA THR A 62 -13.79 4.38 6.41
C THR A 62 -14.62 4.74 5.18
N SER A 63 -14.20 5.66 4.33
CA SER A 63 -14.99 6.08 3.17
C SER A 63 -14.92 5.12 1.99
N GLY A 64 -13.88 4.27 1.89
CA GLY A 64 -13.78 3.25 0.85
C GLY A 64 -14.76 2.08 1.02
N ILE A 65 -15.18 1.80 2.24
CA ILE A 65 -16.05 0.64 2.54
C ILE A 65 -17.53 0.99 2.46
N THR A 66 -17.89 2.26 2.61
CA THR A 66 -19.30 2.70 2.63
C THR A 66 -19.90 2.96 1.24
N ASN A 67 -19.11 3.00 0.18
CA ASN A 67 -19.58 3.28 -1.18
C ASN A 67 -19.94 2.03 -2.00
N LEU A 68 -20.03 0.86 -1.39
CA LEU A 68 -20.50 -0.36 -2.05
C LEU A 68 -22.03 -0.46 -2.21
N LYS A 69 -22.77 0.62 -1.95
CA LYS A 69 -24.23 0.62 -2.10
C LYS A 69 -24.67 1.60 -3.17
N SER A 70 -24.77 1.12 -4.37
CA SER A 70 -25.88 1.28 -5.35
C SER A 70 -25.35 1.05 -6.77
N GLU A 71 -25.89 0.05 -7.44
CA GLU A 71 -25.61 -0.28 -8.84
C GLU A 71 -25.96 0.88 -9.82
N GLU A 72 -26.69 1.88 -9.40
CA GLU A 72 -27.06 3.05 -10.21
C GLU A 72 -25.92 4.07 -10.39
N VAL A 73 -24.90 4.07 -9.53
CA VAL A 73 -23.73 4.97 -9.64
C VAL A 73 -22.72 4.47 -10.71
N VAL A 74 -22.94 3.27 -11.24
CA VAL A 74 -22.02 2.58 -12.18
C VAL A 74 -21.92 3.27 -13.55
N LYS A 75 -22.77 4.23 -13.88
CA LYS A 75 -22.77 4.93 -15.18
C LYS A 75 -22.00 6.25 -15.21
N GLN A 76 -21.49 6.73 -14.10
CA GLN A 76 -20.65 7.92 -14.08
C GLN A 76 -19.20 7.55 -14.42
N ASN A 77 -18.51 8.42 -15.15
CA ASN A 77 -17.11 8.27 -15.55
C ASN A 77 -16.26 7.84 -14.34
N LYS A 78 -15.83 6.60 -14.33
CA LYS A 78 -14.95 6.08 -13.28
C LYS A 78 -13.50 6.26 -13.69
N PHE A 79 -12.71 6.81 -12.80
CA PHE A 79 -11.27 6.92 -12.98
C PHE A 79 -10.60 5.62 -12.56
N LYS A 80 -9.71 5.10 -13.40
CA LYS A 80 -8.85 3.97 -13.07
C LYS A 80 -7.72 4.50 -12.16
N VAL A 81 -7.78 4.15 -10.88
CA VAL A 81 -6.83 4.59 -9.85
C VAL A 81 -5.96 3.41 -9.44
N PRO A 82 -4.61 3.56 -9.42
CA PRO A 82 -3.76 2.49 -8.95
C PRO A 82 -3.98 2.24 -7.46
N ASN A 83 -4.09 0.97 -7.10
CA ASN A 83 -4.16 0.50 -5.72
C ASN A 83 -2.91 -0.31 -5.41
N GLY A 84 -2.44 -0.23 -4.19
CA GLY A 84 -1.18 -0.82 -3.78
C GLY A 84 -1.28 -1.61 -2.48
N ILE A 85 -0.16 -2.24 -2.18
CA ILE A 85 0.09 -2.92 -0.91
C ILE A 85 1.40 -2.44 -0.33
N SER A 86 1.51 -2.59 0.98
CA SER A 86 2.72 -2.28 1.75
C SER A 86 3.28 -3.57 2.35
N LEU A 87 4.58 -3.71 2.25
CA LEU A 87 5.36 -4.81 2.82
C LEU A 87 6.28 -4.24 3.89
N TRP A 88 6.24 -4.80 5.09
CA TRP A 88 7.16 -4.43 6.17
C TRP A 88 7.98 -5.63 6.59
N GLY A 89 9.24 -5.40 6.92
CA GLY A 89 10.16 -6.42 7.42
C GLY A 89 10.86 -6.02 8.70
N GLY A 90 11.63 -6.94 9.26
CA GLY A 90 12.47 -6.69 10.40
C GLY A 90 13.56 -5.65 10.11
N LEU A 91 14.16 -5.10 11.16
CA LEU A 91 15.28 -4.15 11.03
C LEU A 91 16.43 -4.76 10.24
N PHE A 92 16.98 -3.97 9.30
CA PHE A 92 18.09 -4.37 8.42
C PHE A 92 17.80 -5.59 7.52
N GLN A 93 16.51 -5.84 7.23
CA GLN A 93 16.08 -6.92 6.32
C GLN A 93 15.54 -6.39 4.99
N GLU A 94 16.10 -5.29 4.50
CA GLU A 94 15.71 -4.67 3.23
C GLU A 94 15.83 -5.64 2.06
N GLU A 95 16.90 -6.45 2.05
CA GLU A 95 17.12 -7.46 1.01
C GLU A 95 15.96 -8.47 0.94
N LYS A 96 15.49 -8.96 2.10
CA LYS A 96 14.37 -9.90 2.16
C LYS A 96 13.10 -9.30 1.57
N ILE A 97 12.79 -8.04 1.92
CA ILE A 97 11.60 -7.35 1.41
C ILE A 97 11.70 -7.11 -0.10
N LEU A 98 12.86 -6.69 -0.58
CA LEU A 98 13.10 -6.45 -2.01
C LEU A 98 12.96 -7.73 -2.83
N ASN A 99 13.56 -8.83 -2.37
CA ASN A 99 13.46 -10.12 -3.05
C ASN A 99 12.01 -10.62 -3.11
N PHE A 100 11.29 -10.53 -2.00
CA PHE A 100 9.88 -10.88 -1.95
C PHE A 100 9.03 -9.94 -2.82
N GLY A 101 9.29 -8.64 -2.74
CA GLY A 101 8.60 -7.62 -3.53
C GLY A 101 8.78 -7.83 -5.03
N MET A 102 9.98 -8.14 -5.49
CA MET A 102 10.25 -8.46 -6.90
C MET A 102 9.49 -9.71 -7.36
N ALA A 103 9.46 -10.76 -6.54
CA ALA A 103 8.71 -11.97 -6.86
C ALA A 103 7.21 -11.69 -6.95
N LEU A 104 6.69 -10.90 -6.01
CA LEU A 104 5.28 -10.53 -5.97
C LEU A 104 4.90 -9.60 -7.11
N GLU A 105 5.73 -8.60 -7.45
CA GLU A 105 5.51 -7.70 -8.58
C GLU A 105 5.45 -8.47 -9.91
N ASN A 106 6.35 -9.45 -10.09
CA ASN A 106 6.34 -10.32 -11.25
C ASN A 106 5.10 -11.20 -11.31
N ALA A 107 4.63 -11.72 -10.17
CA ALA A 107 3.44 -12.56 -10.10
C ALA A 107 2.15 -11.76 -10.38
N LEU A 108 2.07 -10.53 -9.91
CA LEU A 108 0.91 -9.65 -10.12
C LEU A 108 0.85 -9.09 -11.54
N ASP A 109 2.01 -8.91 -12.18
CA ASP A 109 2.18 -8.39 -13.56
C ASP A 109 1.49 -7.03 -13.84
N VAL A 110 1.20 -6.27 -12.79
CA VAL A 110 0.49 -4.98 -12.89
C VAL A 110 1.43 -3.82 -13.26
N TYR A 111 2.72 -3.98 -13.03
CA TYR A 111 3.73 -2.94 -13.26
C TYR A 111 3.87 -2.53 -14.72
N LYS A 112 3.46 -3.38 -15.67
CA LYS A 112 3.49 -3.11 -17.11
C LYS A 112 2.45 -2.11 -17.56
N GLU A 113 1.35 -1.96 -16.82
CA GLU A 113 0.33 -1.01 -17.17
C GLU A 113 0.82 0.43 -16.98
N ARG A 114 0.70 1.24 -18.02
CA ARG A 114 1.07 2.66 -18.01
C ARG A 114 -0.18 3.52 -18.22
N PRO A 115 -0.24 4.72 -17.63
CA PRO A 115 -1.30 5.66 -17.96
C PRO A 115 -1.15 6.09 -19.41
N SER A 116 -2.27 6.17 -20.14
CA SER A 116 -2.30 6.81 -21.44
C SER A 116 -2.14 8.33 -21.24
N LEU A 117 -0.97 8.84 -21.58
CA LEU A 117 -0.76 10.28 -21.61
C LEU A 117 -1.34 10.84 -22.92
N PRO A 118 -2.10 11.94 -22.88
CA PRO A 118 -2.44 12.64 -24.12
C PRO A 118 -1.16 13.13 -24.78
N ILE A 119 -0.98 12.76 -26.05
CA ILE A 119 0.24 13.06 -26.85
C ILE A 119 0.43 14.57 -27.10
N GLU A 120 -0.54 15.40 -26.68
CA GLU A 120 -0.54 16.85 -26.91
C GLU A 120 0.30 17.68 -25.93
N LEU A 121 1.09 17.06 -25.08
CA LEU A 121 1.95 17.74 -24.10
C LEU A 121 3.45 17.59 -24.39
N CYS A 122 3.82 17.28 -25.63
CA CYS A 122 5.21 17.34 -26.07
C CYS A 122 5.46 18.51 -27.02
#